data_e37bc9a5d8798b2623f06274eaff2c23
#
_entry.id   e37bc9a5d8798b2623f06274eaff2c23
#
_cell.length_a   1.000
_cell.length_b   1.000
_cell.length_c   1.000
_cell.angle_alpha   90.00
_cell.angle_beta   90.00
_cell.angle_gamma   90.00
#
_symmetry.space_group_name_H-M   'P 1'
#
loop_
_entity.id
_entity.type
_entity.pdbx_description
1 polymer ?
#
loop_
_entity_poly.entity_id
_entity_poly.type
_entity_poly.pdbx_seq_one_letter_code
_entity_poly.pdbx_strand_id
1 'polypeptide(L)'
;MSRIGLISDTHGLLRPEAVSFLRGSDLIIHGGDIGRAQVLEELASLAPVTAVRGNNDHGPWAEKVAETEVLQVGEIFIFVLHNIAELHLDPVAAGFQVVVSGHSHKPSVEERDGVLYVNPGSSGPRRFKLPVAVAELVVVGSSVQARLVELDVDEAARHS
;
A
#
# COMPACT_ATOMS: atom_id res chain seq x y z
N MET A 1 -2.01 20.31 -0.10
CA MET A 1 -2.61 19.01 -0.42
C MET A 1 -1.51 17.99 -0.71
N SER A 2 -1.61 16.81 -0.13
CA SER A 2 -0.65 15.74 -0.39
C SER A 2 -1.39 14.51 -0.94
N ARG A 3 -0.83 13.93 -1.99
CA ARG A 3 -1.33 12.69 -2.58
C ARG A 3 -0.38 11.56 -2.25
N ILE A 4 -0.90 10.53 -1.59
CA ILE A 4 -0.12 9.36 -1.18
C ILE A 4 -0.61 8.17 -1.99
N GLY A 5 0.27 7.58 -2.80
CA GLY A 5 -0.03 6.36 -3.54
C GLY A 5 0.11 5.15 -2.63
N LEU A 6 -0.85 4.23 -2.69
CA LEU A 6 -0.84 2.99 -1.92
C LEU A 6 -0.80 1.81 -2.86
N ILE A 7 0.15 0.90 -2.63
CA ILE A 7 0.33 -0.32 -3.41
C ILE A 7 0.71 -1.45 -2.45
N SER A 8 0.35 -2.68 -2.77
CA SER A 8 0.69 -3.82 -1.94
C SER A 8 0.72 -5.12 -2.74
N ASP A 9 1.37 -6.12 -2.17
CA ASP A 9 1.35 -7.51 -2.65
C ASP A 9 1.75 -7.62 -4.12
N THR A 10 2.82 -6.92 -4.47
CA THR A 10 3.36 -6.95 -5.84
C THR A 10 4.00 -8.29 -6.20
N HIS A 11 4.52 -9.02 -5.21
CA HIS A 11 5.17 -10.31 -5.42
C HIS A 11 6.17 -10.31 -6.58
N GLY A 12 6.95 -9.22 -6.69
CA GLY A 12 7.97 -9.06 -7.72
C GLY A 12 7.47 -8.51 -9.06
N LEU A 13 6.16 -8.28 -9.20
CA LEU A 13 5.56 -7.75 -10.43
C LEU A 13 5.08 -6.32 -10.22
N LEU A 14 5.77 -5.36 -10.83
CA LEU A 14 5.32 -3.97 -10.83
C LEU A 14 4.74 -3.65 -12.20
N ARG A 15 3.41 -3.62 -12.29
CA ARG A 15 2.70 -3.45 -13.54
C ARG A 15 2.82 -2.01 -14.05
N PRO A 16 2.91 -1.82 -15.40
CA PRO A 16 2.91 -0.47 -15.97
C PRO A 16 1.69 0.35 -15.57
N GLU A 17 0.54 -0.27 -15.45
CA GLU A 17 -0.70 0.39 -15.02
C GLU A 17 -0.58 0.96 -13.61
N ALA A 18 0.08 0.21 -12.71
CA ALA A 18 0.33 0.69 -11.35
C ALA A 18 1.32 1.86 -11.35
N VAL A 19 2.39 1.77 -12.13
CA VAL A 19 3.38 2.84 -12.27
C VAL A 19 2.69 4.12 -12.78
N SER A 20 1.85 4.01 -13.79
CA SER A 20 1.13 5.17 -14.33
C SER A 20 0.24 5.82 -13.27
N PHE A 21 -0.47 5.03 -12.50
CA PHE A 21 -1.31 5.55 -11.41
C PHE A 21 -0.49 6.27 -10.34
N LEU A 22 0.67 5.71 -9.98
CA LEU A 22 1.49 6.24 -8.89
C LEU A 22 2.29 7.48 -9.27
N ARG A 23 2.45 7.78 -10.57
CA ARG A 23 3.14 8.99 -11.01
C ARG A 23 2.44 10.22 -10.45
N GLY A 24 3.23 11.19 -9.99
CA GLY A 24 2.71 12.41 -9.39
C GLY A 24 2.33 12.27 -7.92
N SER A 25 2.54 11.11 -7.31
CA SER A 25 2.40 10.96 -5.86
C SER A 25 3.48 11.74 -5.14
N ASP A 26 3.12 12.32 -4.00
CA ASP A 26 4.10 12.99 -3.13
C ASP A 26 4.85 11.96 -2.27
N LEU A 27 4.22 10.83 -2.02
CA LEU A 27 4.75 9.74 -1.22
C LEU A 27 4.08 8.45 -1.68
N ILE A 28 4.80 7.33 -1.60
CA ILE A 28 4.25 6.00 -1.90
C ILE A 28 4.42 5.11 -0.67
N ILE A 29 3.36 4.37 -0.33
CA ILE A 29 3.37 3.37 0.72
C ILE A 29 3.17 2.00 0.09
N HIS A 30 4.07 1.05 0.42
CA HIS A 30 3.93 -0.35 0.02
C HIS A 30 3.58 -1.20 1.24
N GLY A 31 2.49 -1.93 1.15
CA GLY A 31 1.93 -2.71 2.26
C GLY A 31 2.55 -4.09 2.49
N GLY A 32 3.65 -4.43 1.82
CA GLY A 32 4.36 -5.70 2.02
C GLY A 32 4.07 -6.74 0.95
N ASP A 33 4.77 -7.87 1.04
CA ASP A 33 4.86 -8.89 -0.01
C ASP A 33 5.34 -8.26 -1.32
N ILE A 34 6.48 -7.62 -1.20
CA ILE A 34 7.12 -6.85 -2.27
C ILE A 34 7.65 -7.80 -3.34
N GLY A 35 8.33 -8.86 -2.91
CA GLY A 35 8.84 -9.93 -3.76
C GLY A 35 10.31 -9.79 -4.10
N ARG A 36 10.77 -8.59 -4.41
CA ARG A 36 12.18 -8.32 -4.69
C ARG A 36 12.50 -6.83 -4.59
N ALA A 37 13.78 -6.55 -4.33
CA ALA A 37 14.25 -5.17 -4.10
C ALA A 37 14.00 -4.23 -5.28
N GLN A 38 14.02 -4.73 -6.51
CA GLN A 38 13.81 -3.93 -7.71
C GLN A 38 12.45 -3.21 -7.73
N VAL A 39 11.43 -3.79 -7.12
CA VAL A 39 10.12 -3.15 -7.01
C VAL A 39 10.26 -1.83 -6.22
N LEU A 40 10.96 -1.87 -5.09
CA LEU A 40 11.18 -0.68 -4.28
C LEU A 40 12.03 0.36 -5.00
N GLU A 41 13.04 -0.09 -5.74
CA GLU A 41 13.91 0.81 -6.52
C GLU A 41 13.11 1.55 -7.60
N GLU A 42 12.25 0.84 -8.32
CA GLU A 42 11.40 1.46 -9.34
C GLU A 42 10.39 2.43 -8.73
N LEU A 43 9.78 2.07 -7.61
CA LEU A 43 8.86 2.97 -6.91
C LEU A 43 9.58 4.22 -6.41
N ALA A 44 10.81 4.07 -5.90
CA ALA A 44 11.60 5.19 -5.40
C ALA A 44 11.97 6.19 -6.50
N SER A 45 11.97 5.76 -7.76
CA SER A 45 12.18 6.67 -8.89
C SER A 45 10.99 7.58 -9.14
N LEU A 46 9.82 7.25 -8.60
CA LEU A 46 8.58 8.04 -8.76
C LEU A 46 8.37 9.03 -7.62
N ALA A 47 8.62 8.60 -6.38
CA ALA A 47 8.41 9.38 -5.17
C ALA A 47 9.10 8.69 -3.99
N PRO A 48 9.28 9.36 -2.84
CA PRO A 48 9.77 8.69 -1.63
C PRO A 48 8.87 7.52 -1.26
N VAL A 49 9.47 6.39 -0.87
CA VAL A 49 8.75 5.15 -0.56
C VAL A 49 8.91 4.79 0.90
N THR A 50 7.80 4.50 1.56
CA THR A 50 7.76 3.82 2.86
C THR A 50 7.16 2.44 2.63
N ALA A 51 7.87 1.39 3.04
CA ALA A 51 7.43 0.02 2.83
C ALA A 51 7.54 -0.79 4.10
N VAL A 52 6.65 -1.78 4.24
CA VAL A 52 6.75 -2.78 5.31
C VAL A 52 7.02 -4.15 4.71
N ARG A 53 7.62 -5.02 5.52
CA ARG A 53 7.95 -6.38 5.11
C ARG A 53 6.74 -7.28 5.25
N GLY A 54 6.42 -8.01 4.18
CA GLY A 54 5.36 -9.02 4.20
C GLY A 54 5.91 -10.39 4.57
N ASN A 55 5.00 -11.34 4.74
CA ASN A 55 5.34 -12.70 5.14
C ASN A 55 6.11 -13.49 4.06
N ASN A 56 6.06 -13.03 2.81
CA ASN A 56 6.79 -13.65 1.69
C ASN A 56 8.08 -12.90 1.31
N ASP A 57 8.47 -11.89 2.08
CA ASP A 57 9.68 -11.13 1.80
C ASP A 57 10.86 -11.72 2.56
N HIS A 58 11.84 -12.21 1.82
CA HIS A 58 13.01 -12.90 2.36
C HIS A 58 14.29 -12.39 1.73
N GLY A 59 15.40 -12.62 2.42
CA GLY A 59 16.73 -12.27 1.95
C GLY A 59 17.28 -10.99 2.57
N PRO A 60 18.53 -10.65 2.26
CA PRO A 60 19.20 -9.49 2.90
C PRO A 60 18.49 -8.17 2.67
N TRP A 61 17.90 -7.95 1.48
CA TRP A 61 17.18 -6.72 1.20
C TRP A 61 15.92 -6.61 2.07
N ALA A 62 15.24 -7.73 2.33
CA ALA A 62 14.00 -7.76 3.11
C ALA A 62 14.28 -7.49 4.59
N GLU A 63 15.43 -7.90 5.08
CA GLU A 63 15.82 -7.64 6.48
C GLU A 63 15.97 -6.16 6.78
N LYS A 64 16.19 -5.34 5.75
CA LYS A 64 16.28 -3.88 5.88
C LYS A 64 14.92 -3.19 5.86
N VAL A 65 13.86 -3.93 5.55
CA VAL A 65 12.50 -3.41 5.51
C VAL A 65 11.83 -3.74 6.84
N ALA A 66 11.32 -2.72 7.53
CA ALA A 66 10.68 -2.90 8.83
C ALA A 66 9.35 -3.64 8.71
N GLU A 67 8.93 -4.30 9.77
CA GLU A 67 7.63 -4.98 9.80
C GLU A 67 6.48 -3.99 9.94
N THR A 68 6.73 -2.85 10.59
CA THR A 68 5.75 -1.78 10.73
C THR A 68 6.42 -0.44 10.50
N GLU A 69 5.63 0.54 10.07
CA GLU A 69 6.11 1.91 9.86
C GLU A 69 5.07 2.91 10.35
N VAL A 70 5.55 4.07 10.78
CA VAL A 70 4.72 5.19 11.19
C VAL A 70 5.10 6.41 10.37
N LEU A 71 4.09 7.08 9.81
CA LEU A 71 4.29 8.29 9.01
C LEU A 71 3.45 9.41 9.54
N GLN A 72 3.90 10.63 9.29
CA GLN A 72 3.09 11.82 9.48
C GLN A 72 3.06 12.61 8.17
N VAL A 73 1.86 12.91 7.69
CA VAL A 73 1.64 13.74 6.51
C VAL A 73 0.66 14.84 6.92
N GLY A 74 1.14 16.09 6.95
CA GLY A 74 0.36 17.17 7.52
C GLY A 74 0.05 16.87 8.98
N GLU A 75 -1.24 16.86 9.32
CA GLU A 75 -1.72 16.53 10.68
C GLU A 75 -2.19 15.07 10.79
N ILE A 76 -1.95 14.26 9.75
CA ILE A 76 -2.41 12.88 9.68
C ILE A 76 -1.27 11.94 10.06
N PHE A 77 -1.52 11.05 11.03
CA PHE A 77 -0.61 9.98 11.40
C PHE A 77 -1.09 8.66 10.83
N ILE A 78 -0.20 7.94 10.16
CA ILE A 78 -0.49 6.71 9.44
C ILE A 78 0.34 5.58 10.02
N PHE A 79 -0.32 4.48 10.36
CA PHE A 79 0.34 3.24 10.77
C PHE A 79 0.28 2.24 9.62
N VAL A 80 1.40 1.60 9.30
CA VAL A 80 1.50 0.64 8.19
C VAL A 80 1.98 -0.69 8.73
N LEU A 81 1.26 -1.76 8.39
CA LEU A 81 1.68 -3.14 8.67
C LEU A 81 1.17 -4.02 7.54
N HIS A 82 1.76 -5.20 7.37
CA HIS A 82 1.36 -6.08 6.26
C HIS A 82 0.02 -6.77 6.54
N ASN A 83 -0.14 -7.38 7.72
CA ASN A 83 -1.32 -8.17 8.05
C ASN A 83 -2.09 -7.53 9.20
N ILE A 84 -3.32 -7.08 8.91
CA ILE A 84 -4.15 -6.38 9.90
C ILE A 84 -4.46 -7.25 11.13
N ALA A 85 -4.48 -8.58 10.98
CA ALA A 85 -4.71 -9.48 12.10
C ALA A 85 -3.61 -9.41 13.16
N GLU A 86 -2.45 -8.85 12.80
CA GLU A 86 -1.31 -8.67 13.71
C GLU A 86 -1.27 -7.29 14.36
N LEU A 87 -2.33 -6.49 14.18
CA LEU A 87 -2.41 -5.18 14.82
C LEU A 87 -2.67 -5.35 16.32
N HIS A 88 -1.69 -4.98 17.14
CA HIS A 88 -1.74 -5.14 18.59
C HIS A 88 -1.84 -3.83 19.35
N LEU A 89 -2.02 -2.71 18.65
CA LEU A 89 -2.24 -1.42 19.28
C LEU A 89 -3.65 -0.91 19.00
N ASP A 90 -4.11 0.03 19.83
CA ASP A 90 -5.37 0.72 19.60
C ASP A 90 -5.05 2.00 18.79
N PRO A 91 -5.44 2.08 17.51
CA PRO A 91 -5.10 3.24 16.70
C PRO A 91 -5.65 4.55 17.22
N VAL A 92 -6.83 4.54 17.83
CA VAL A 92 -7.43 5.75 18.41
C VAL A 92 -6.57 6.26 19.55
N ALA A 93 -6.25 5.38 20.49
CA ALA A 93 -5.44 5.75 21.68
C ALA A 93 -4.02 6.15 21.27
N ALA A 94 -3.47 5.53 20.21
CA ALA A 94 -2.13 5.84 19.72
C ALA A 94 -2.08 7.11 18.85
N GLY A 95 -3.22 7.66 18.46
CA GLY A 95 -3.30 8.92 17.71
C GLY A 95 -3.19 8.75 16.20
N PHE A 96 -3.51 7.59 15.65
CA PHE A 96 -3.49 7.34 14.21
C PHE A 96 -4.86 7.62 13.60
N GLN A 97 -4.86 8.25 12.43
CA GLN A 97 -6.08 8.49 11.64
C GLN A 97 -6.23 7.49 10.51
N VAL A 98 -5.14 6.82 10.11
CA VAL A 98 -5.14 5.84 9.01
C VAL A 98 -4.30 4.64 9.39
N VAL A 99 -4.79 3.44 9.06
CA VAL A 99 -4.03 2.19 9.12
C VAL A 99 -4.03 1.58 7.71
N VAL A 100 -2.84 1.35 7.17
CA VAL A 100 -2.67 0.75 5.84
C VAL A 100 -2.15 -0.67 6.01
N SER A 101 -2.77 -1.62 5.32
CA SER A 101 -2.35 -3.02 5.33
C SER A 101 -2.52 -3.66 3.96
N GLY A 102 -1.98 -4.88 3.80
CA GLY A 102 -2.13 -5.69 2.61
C GLY A 102 -2.56 -7.11 2.98
N HIS A 103 -1.82 -8.10 2.50
CA HIS A 103 -1.93 -9.52 2.82
C HIS A 103 -3.16 -10.23 2.23
N SER A 104 -4.37 -9.71 2.40
CA SER A 104 -5.59 -10.39 1.93
C SER A 104 -5.79 -10.31 0.43
N HIS A 105 -5.10 -9.41 -0.26
CA HIS A 105 -5.28 -9.08 -1.68
C HIS A 105 -6.66 -8.48 -2.00
N LYS A 106 -7.47 -8.21 -0.97
CA LYS A 106 -8.83 -7.69 -1.14
C LYS A 106 -8.85 -6.19 -0.87
N PRO A 107 -9.14 -5.36 -1.89
CA PRO A 107 -9.21 -3.92 -1.67
C PRO A 107 -10.37 -3.59 -0.74
N SER A 108 -10.10 -2.70 0.22
CA SER A 108 -11.14 -2.26 1.15
C SER A 108 -10.81 -0.91 1.77
N VAL A 109 -11.85 -0.15 2.08
CA VAL A 109 -11.78 1.04 2.91
C VAL A 109 -12.89 0.93 3.93
N GLU A 110 -12.52 0.96 5.21
CA GLU A 110 -13.47 0.95 6.31
C GLU A 110 -13.12 2.05 7.28
N GLU A 111 -14.13 2.70 7.85
CA GLU A 111 -13.91 3.66 8.93
C GLU A 111 -14.47 3.07 10.21
N ARG A 112 -13.63 3.03 11.26
CA ARG A 112 -14.02 2.59 12.60
C ARG A 112 -13.47 3.56 13.63
N ASP A 113 -14.35 4.12 14.44
CA ASP A 113 -13.98 5.06 15.52
C ASP A 113 -13.13 6.25 15.02
N GLY A 114 -13.43 6.73 13.80
CA GLY A 114 -12.71 7.84 13.20
C GLY A 114 -11.41 7.47 12.51
N VAL A 115 -11.03 6.19 12.48
CA VAL A 115 -9.81 5.71 11.84
C VAL A 115 -10.16 5.03 10.51
N LEU A 116 -9.48 5.42 9.43
CA LEU A 116 -9.60 4.77 8.13
C LEU A 116 -8.67 3.56 8.08
N TYR A 117 -9.24 2.40 7.77
CA TYR A 117 -8.51 1.16 7.53
C TYR A 117 -8.50 0.92 6.04
N VAL A 118 -7.34 1.01 5.40
CA VAL A 118 -7.23 0.93 3.94
C VAL A 118 -6.35 -0.24 3.54
N ASN A 119 -6.88 -1.10 2.69
CA ASN A 119 -6.11 -2.13 2.00
C ASN A 119 -6.22 -1.84 0.51
N PRO A 120 -5.10 -1.51 -0.17
CA PRO A 120 -5.16 -1.19 -1.60
C PRO A 120 -5.42 -2.41 -2.48
N GLY A 121 -5.47 -3.61 -1.91
CA GLY A 121 -5.56 -4.84 -2.67
C GLY A 121 -4.19 -5.26 -3.18
N SER A 122 -4.17 -6.16 -4.15
CA SER A 122 -2.93 -6.61 -4.77
C SER A 122 -2.78 -6.02 -6.16
N SER A 123 -1.62 -5.46 -6.47
CA SER A 123 -1.27 -5.03 -7.82
C SER A 123 -0.33 -5.99 -8.53
N GLY A 124 0.02 -7.10 -7.88
CA GLY A 124 0.87 -8.14 -8.42
C GLY A 124 0.08 -9.19 -9.21
N PRO A 125 0.57 -10.45 -9.24
CA PRO A 125 -0.13 -11.52 -9.92
C PRO A 125 -1.56 -11.68 -9.41
N ARG A 126 -2.49 -11.79 -10.35
CA ARG A 126 -3.91 -11.90 -10.00
C ARG A 126 -4.18 -13.22 -9.29
N ARG A 127 -4.91 -13.15 -8.18
CA ARG A 127 -5.28 -14.33 -7.40
C ARG A 127 -6.79 -14.52 -7.45
N PHE A 128 -7.24 -15.66 -7.99
CA PHE A 128 -8.66 -16.00 -8.14
C PHE A 128 -9.42 -14.91 -8.90
N LYS A 129 -10.53 -14.45 -8.34
CA LYS A 129 -11.37 -13.40 -8.93
C LYS A 129 -11.12 -12.02 -8.32
N LEU A 130 -10.11 -11.90 -7.45
CA LEU A 130 -9.82 -10.61 -6.84
C LEU A 130 -9.30 -9.63 -7.89
N PRO A 131 -9.69 -8.36 -7.82
CA PRO A 131 -9.22 -7.37 -8.79
C PRO A 131 -7.75 -7.04 -8.57
N VAL A 132 -7.09 -6.59 -9.64
CA VAL A 132 -5.79 -5.93 -9.53
C VAL A 132 -6.07 -4.48 -9.17
N ALA A 133 -5.51 -4.00 -8.08
CA ALA A 133 -5.91 -2.71 -7.53
C ALA A 133 -4.75 -1.96 -6.88
N VAL A 134 -4.93 -0.68 -6.75
CA VAL A 134 -4.11 0.26 -6.00
C VAL A 134 -5.04 1.22 -5.27
N ALA A 135 -4.48 2.13 -4.49
CA ALA A 135 -5.28 3.14 -3.81
C ALA A 135 -4.52 4.45 -3.69
N GLU A 136 -5.22 5.48 -3.27
CA GLU A 136 -4.58 6.74 -2.89
C GLU A 136 -5.23 7.32 -1.65
N LEU A 137 -4.43 8.06 -0.89
CA LEU A 137 -4.90 8.94 0.16
C LEU A 137 -4.67 10.37 -0.30
N VAL A 138 -5.65 11.24 -0.06
CA VAL A 138 -5.49 12.68 -0.27
C VAL A 138 -5.61 13.34 1.08
N VAL A 139 -4.55 14.03 1.49
CA VAL A 139 -4.45 14.71 2.79
C VAL A 139 -4.50 16.21 2.58
N VAL A 140 -5.44 16.87 3.29
CA VAL A 140 -5.54 18.32 3.31
C VAL A 140 -5.66 18.72 4.78
N GLY A 141 -4.55 19.20 5.37
CA GLY A 141 -4.49 19.54 6.79
C GLY A 141 -4.79 18.35 7.70
N SER A 142 -5.90 18.40 8.41
CA SER A 142 -6.37 17.33 9.31
C SER A 142 -7.38 16.39 8.64
N SER A 143 -7.67 16.60 7.34
CA SER A 143 -8.64 15.80 6.58
C SER A 143 -7.92 14.81 5.68
N VAL A 144 -8.41 13.58 5.62
CA VAL A 144 -7.89 12.54 4.76
C VAL A 144 -9.03 11.80 4.09
N GLN A 145 -8.87 11.54 2.80
CA GLN A 145 -9.81 10.73 2.01
C GLN A 145 -9.05 9.61 1.34
N ALA A 146 -9.68 8.43 1.26
CA ALA A 146 -9.11 7.27 0.62
C ALA A 146 -9.94 6.90 -0.61
N ARG A 147 -9.26 6.45 -1.67
CA ARG A 147 -9.90 6.01 -2.90
C ARG A 147 -9.23 4.73 -3.39
N LEU A 148 -10.05 3.70 -3.61
CA LEU A 148 -9.59 2.45 -4.23
C LEU A 148 -9.73 2.58 -5.75
N VAL A 149 -8.75 2.03 -6.46
CA VAL A 149 -8.75 2.07 -7.93
C VAL A 149 -8.43 0.67 -8.45
N GLU A 150 -9.38 0.07 -9.16
CA GLU A 150 -9.12 -1.17 -9.88
C GLU A 150 -8.37 -0.84 -11.15
N LEU A 151 -7.29 -1.59 -11.42
CA LEU A 151 -6.50 -1.40 -12.62
C LEU A 151 -7.06 -2.24 -13.75
N ASP A 152 -7.21 -1.63 -14.91
CA ASP A 152 -7.63 -2.33 -16.12
C ASP A 152 -6.40 -2.98 -16.75
N VAL A 153 -6.20 -4.27 -16.45
CA VAL A 153 -5.07 -5.03 -16.95
C VAL A 153 -5.55 -6.04 -17.98
N ASP A 154 -4.81 -6.14 -19.09
CA ASP A 154 -5.14 -7.05 -20.19
C ASP A 154 -4.57 -8.45 -19.92
N GLU A 155 -5.29 -9.21 -19.07
CA GLU A 155 -4.89 -10.57 -18.74
C GLU A 155 -4.95 -11.53 -19.96
N ALA A 156 -5.90 -11.28 -20.88
CA ALA A 156 -6.05 -12.12 -22.06
C ALA A 156 -4.84 -12.00 -22.99
N ALA A 157 -4.32 -10.79 -23.19
CA ALA A 157 -3.13 -10.57 -24.00
C ALA A 157 -1.89 -11.21 -23.39
N ARG A 158 -1.85 -11.35 -22.07
CA ARG A 158 -0.71 -11.92 -21.35
C ARG A 158 -0.69 -13.43 -21.34
N HIS A 159 -1.83 -14.04 -21.63
CA HIS A 159 -1.98 -15.50 -21.69
C HIS A 159 -1.87 -16.05 -23.11
N SER A 160 -1.76 -15.21 -24.09
CA SER A 160 -1.67 -15.60 -25.50
C SER A 160 -0.25 -15.86 -25.98
#